data_df46116382d42c0d16451f8dec5153ed
#
_entry.id   df46116382d42c0d16451f8dec5153ed
#
_cell.length_a   1.000
_cell.length_b   1.000
_cell.length_c   1.000
_cell.angle_alpha   90.00
_cell.angle_beta   90.00
_cell.angle_gamma   90.00
#
_symmetry.space_group_name_H-M   'P 1'
#
loop_
_entity.id
_entity.type
_entity.pdbx_description
1 polymer ?
#
loop_
_entity_poly.entity_id
_entity_poly.type
_entity_poly.pdbx_seq_one_letter_code
_entity_poly.pdbx_strand_id
1 'polypeptide(L)'
;MEKICIIIPCYNEAQRLELDVFRKFVEGEERFDFCFVNDGSQDNTSEILHDAVASCPERFLLVDNSDNRGKAEAVRSGMLYINSLNRYDIVGYLDADLATPLEDLYLLAEEMDRHSEVSMVMGARLKRLGANVQRKAYRHYLGRGFATIVSLLFQLPVYDSQCGAKLLKSKWIPLGFGEKFHSGWLFDVELILRIRKEYPDYNKIIHEVPLNTWIEKGDSRI
;
A
#
# COMPACT_ATOMS: atom_id res chain seq x y z
N MET A 1 4.51 -17.36 12.43
CA MET A 1 4.67 -16.54 11.20
C MET A 1 4.08 -15.17 11.50
N GLU A 2 4.75 -14.08 11.11
CA GLU A 2 4.27 -12.72 11.38
C GLU A 2 2.94 -12.48 10.66
N LYS A 3 1.97 -11.91 11.38
CA LYS A 3 0.65 -11.55 10.82
C LYS A 3 0.73 -10.21 10.10
N ILE A 4 0.14 -10.14 8.91
CA ILE A 4 0.19 -8.98 8.02
C ILE A 4 -1.24 -8.48 7.77
N CYS A 5 -1.49 -7.17 7.90
CA CYS A 5 -2.72 -6.56 7.45
C CYS A 5 -2.45 -5.57 6.31
N ILE A 6 -3.23 -5.67 5.23
CA ILE A 6 -3.10 -4.81 4.06
C ILE A 6 -4.26 -3.80 4.02
N ILE A 7 -3.94 -2.53 4.05
CA ILE A 7 -4.89 -1.44 3.90
C ILE A 7 -5.24 -1.26 2.42
N ILE A 8 -6.51 -1.25 2.10
CA ILE A 8 -7.05 -1.04 0.75
C ILE A 8 -7.89 0.24 0.76
N PRO A 9 -7.33 1.40 0.36
CA PRO A 9 -8.09 2.64 0.28
C PRO A 9 -9.08 2.57 -0.90
N CYS A 10 -10.37 2.83 -0.63
CA CYS A 10 -11.45 2.76 -1.59
C CYS A 10 -12.20 4.09 -1.67
N TYR A 11 -12.39 4.62 -2.88
CA TYR A 11 -13.24 5.78 -3.14
C TYR A 11 -13.97 5.62 -4.46
N ASN A 12 -15.31 5.47 -4.41
CA ASN A 12 -16.16 5.23 -5.57
C ASN A 12 -15.69 4.03 -6.42
N GLU A 13 -15.43 2.91 -5.76
CA GLU A 13 -14.90 1.68 -6.34
C GLU A 13 -15.97 0.59 -6.59
N ALA A 14 -17.27 0.88 -6.36
CA ALA A 14 -18.34 -0.11 -6.43
C ALA A 14 -18.38 -0.94 -7.73
N GLN A 15 -17.93 -0.36 -8.85
CA GLN A 15 -17.93 -1.04 -10.15
C GLN A 15 -16.60 -1.75 -10.49
N ARG A 16 -15.54 -1.52 -9.72
CA ARG A 16 -14.18 -1.97 -10.06
C ARG A 16 -13.54 -2.86 -9.01
N LEU A 17 -14.07 -2.81 -7.78
CA LEU A 17 -13.51 -3.58 -6.66
C LEU A 17 -13.82 -5.07 -6.82
N GLU A 18 -12.79 -5.84 -7.08
CA GLU A 18 -12.88 -7.29 -7.34
C GLU A 18 -12.83 -8.09 -6.01
N LEU A 19 -13.84 -7.95 -5.14
CA LEU A 19 -13.87 -8.58 -3.80
C LEU A 19 -13.68 -10.10 -3.82
N ASP A 20 -14.10 -10.78 -4.87
CA ASP A 20 -13.91 -12.23 -5.01
C ASP A 20 -12.44 -12.63 -5.13
N VAL A 21 -11.58 -11.72 -5.65
CA VAL A 21 -10.14 -11.94 -5.68
C VAL A 21 -9.57 -11.95 -4.26
N PHE A 22 -10.00 -11.02 -3.40
CA PHE A 22 -9.60 -10.96 -2.00
C PHE A 22 -10.11 -12.17 -1.22
N ARG A 23 -11.36 -12.60 -1.41
CA ARG A 23 -11.94 -13.79 -0.76
C ARG A 23 -11.15 -15.04 -1.11
N LYS A 24 -10.92 -15.28 -2.40
CA LYS A 24 -10.13 -16.44 -2.86
C LYS A 24 -8.69 -16.42 -2.31
N PHE A 25 -8.09 -15.25 -2.23
CA PHE A 25 -6.74 -15.12 -1.70
C PHE A 25 -6.68 -15.55 -0.23
N VAL A 26 -7.61 -15.10 0.62
CA VAL A 26 -7.62 -15.45 2.06
C VAL A 26 -8.09 -16.87 2.34
N GLU A 27 -8.80 -17.56 1.44
CA GLU A 27 -9.18 -18.96 1.59
C GLU A 27 -7.97 -19.91 1.68
N GLY A 28 -6.89 -19.61 0.95
CA GLY A 28 -5.66 -20.40 0.92
C GLY A 28 -4.51 -19.85 1.73
N GLU A 29 -4.73 -18.72 2.43
CA GLU A 29 -3.66 -17.96 3.05
C GLU A 29 -4.06 -17.49 4.46
N GLU A 30 -3.23 -17.82 5.46
CA GLU A 30 -3.51 -17.46 6.87
C GLU A 30 -2.73 -16.23 7.35
N ARG A 31 -1.74 -15.80 6.61
CA ARG A 31 -0.81 -14.73 7.01
C ARG A 31 -1.37 -13.33 6.78
N PHE A 32 -2.18 -13.16 5.70
CA PHE A 32 -2.66 -11.86 5.27
C PHE A 32 -4.13 -11.64 5.61
N ASP A 33 -4.44 -10.52 6.25
CA ASP A 33 -5.78 -9.98 6.42
C ASP A 33 -5.89 -8.65 5.65
N PHE A 34 -7.11 -8.21 5.35
CA PHE A 34 -7.34 -6.97 4.62
C PHE A 34 -8.19 -5.99 5.44
N CYS A 35 -7.78 -4.73 5.44
CA CYS A 35 -8.57 -3.64 6.00
C CYS A 35 -8.97 -2.69 4.86
N PHE A 36 -10.21 -2.75 4.46
CA PHE A 36 -10.76 -1.80 3.51
C PHE A 36 -11.01 -0.46 4.20
N VAL A 37 -10.66 0.63 3.53
CA VAL A 37 -10.91 1.98 4.04
C VAL A 37 -11.78 2.71 3.03
N ASN A 38 -13.07 2.85 3.32
CA ASN A 38 -13.94 3.72 2.53
C ASN A 38 -13.62 5.17 2.85
N ASP A 39 -13.20 5.93 1.85
CA ASP A 39 -12.85 7.35 1.98
C ASP A 39 -14.03 8.25 1.58
N GLY A 40 -15.19 8.07 2.22
CA GLY A 40 -16.38 8.88 1.99
C GLY A 40 -16.96 8.73 0.59
N SER A 41 -17.08 7.50 0.09
CA SER A 41 -17.66 7.21 -1.23
C SER A 41 -19.08 7.70 -1.35
N GLN A 42 -19.48 8.13 -2.54
CA GLN A 42 -20.80 8.60 -2.89
C GLN A 42 -21.62 7.58 -3.70
N ASP A 43 -21.01 6.48 -4.08
CA ASP A 43 -21.63 5.32 -4.72
C ASP A 43 -21.84 4.19 -3.70
N ASN A 44 -22.22 3.00 -4.16
CA ASN A 44 -22.50 1.85 -3.30
C ASN A 44 -21.24 1.19 -2.70
N THR A 45 -20.06 1.83 -2.75
CA THR A 45 -18.81 1.24 -2.23
C THR A 45 -18.92 0.89 -0.75
N SER A 46 -19.47 1.78 0.09
CA SER A 46 -19.62 1.52 1.53
C SER A 46 -20.47 0.27 1.79
N GLU A 47 -21.62 0.16 1.14
CA GLU A 47 -22.51 -1.00 1.27
C GLU A 47 -21.83 -2.31 0.88
N ILE A 48 -21.15 -2.32 -0.28
CA ILE A 48 -20.41 -3.48 -0.78
C ILE A 48 -19.30 -3.90 0.20
N LEU A 49 -18.61 -2.95 0.82
CA LEU A 49 -17.55 -3.23 1.80
C LEU A 49 -18.12 -3.78 3.11
N HIS A 50 -19.25 -3.26 3.59
CA HIS A 50 -19.93 -3.81 4.75
C HIS A 50 -20.34 -5.27 4.53
N ASP A 51 -20.91 -5.60 3.37
CA ASP A 51 -21.28 -6.96 3.00
C ASP A 51 -20.05 -7.87 2.90
N ALA A 52 -18.94 -7.36 2.35
CA ALA A 52 -17.69 -8.11 2.27
C ALA A 52 -17.15 -8.48 3.65
N VAL A 53 -17.13 -7.52 4.58
CA VAL A 53 -16.69 -7.77 5.96
C VAL A 53 -17.64 -8.71 6.69
N ALA A 54 -18.95 -8.54 6.54
CA ALA A 54 -19.95 -9.45 7.14
C ALA A 54 -19.78 -10.91 6.65
N SER A 55 -19.34 -11.10 5.40
CA SER A 55 -19.10 -12.43 4.83
C SER A 55 -17.78 -13.08 5.27
N CYS A 56 -16.80 -12.31 5.74
CA CYS A 56 -15.49 -12.80 6.15
C CYS A 56 -14.90 -12.01 7.34
N PRO A 57 -15.59 -11.95 8.50
CA PRO A 57 -15.28 -11.04 9.60
C PRO A 57 -13.94 -11.34 10.29
N GLU A 58 -13.42 -12.57 10.16
CA GLU A 58 -12.13 -12.97 10.73
C GLU A 58 -10.94 -12.42 9.95
N ARG A 59 -11.12 -12.09 8.66
CA ARG A 59 -10.06 -11.75 7.73
C ARG A 59 -10.19 -10.36 7.13
N PHE A 60 -11.41 -9.82 7.10
CA PHE A 60 -11.70 -8.50 6.54
C PHE A 60 -12.11 -7.54 7.63
N LEU A 61 -11.54 -6.33 7.59
CA LEU A 61 -11.85 -5.22 8.47
C LEU A 61 -12.29 -4.03 7.62
N LEU A 62 -13.03 -3.11 8.23
CA LEU A 62 -13.50 -1.89 7.58
C LEU A 62 -13.23 -0.67 8.45
N VAL A 63 -12.71 0.38 7.83
CA VAL A 63 -12.76 1.75 8.32
C VAL A 63 -13.66 2.53 7.36
N ASP A 64 -14.77 3.08 7.87
CA ASP A 64 -15.75 3.80 7.08
C ASP A 64 -15.71 5.28 7.43
N ASN A 65 -15.05 6.10 6.60
CA ASN A 65 -14.96 7.53 6.79
C ASN A 65 -16.19 8.22 6.17
N SER A 66 -16.72 9.23 6.85
CA SER A 66 -17.89 10.01 6.39
C SER A 66 -17.57 10.90 5.18
N ASP A 67 -16.31 11.32 5.04
CA ASP A 67 -15.89 12.33 4.07
C ASP A 67 -14.64 11.89 3.31
N ASN A 68 -14.56 12.26 2.04
CA ASN A 68 -13.35 12.06 1.25
C ASN A 68 -12.24 13.00 1.74
N ARG A 69 -11.12 12.43 2.13
CA ARG A 69 -9.91 13.13 2.59
C ARG A 69 -8.70 12.84 1.74
N GLY A 70 -8.87 11.99 0.72
CA GLY A 70 -7.84 11.56 -0.22
C GLY A 70 -7.02 10.36 0.28
N LYS A 71 -6.36 9.71 -0.68
CA LYS A 71 -5.63 8.44 -0.48
C LYS A 71 -4.69 8.44 0.74
N ALA A 72 -3.91 9.50 0.90
CA ALA A 72 -2.96 9.58 2.02
C ALA A 72 -3.64 9.49 3.39
N GLU A 73 -4.77 10.16 3.57
CA GLU A 73 -5.51 10.14 4.83
C GLU A 73 -6.31 8.85 4.99
N ALA A 74 -6.82 8.26 3.89
CA ALA A 74 -7.44 6.94 3.92
C ALA A 74 -6.44 5.86 4.36
N VAL A 75 -5.24 5.83 3.76
CA VAL A 75 -4.16 4.93 4.20
C VAL A 75 -3.78 5.20 5.65
N ARG A 76 -3.61 6.48 6.03
CA ARG A 76 -3.25 6.87 7.38
C ARG A 76 -4.29 6.39 8.41
N SER A 77 -5.58 6.60 8.16
CA SER A 77 -6.65 6.17 9.07
C SER A 77 -6.67 4.66 9.25
N GLY A 78 -6.52 3.90 8.16
CA GLY A 78 -6.38 2.44 8.20
C GLY A 78 -5.16 1.99 9.00
N MET A 79 -3.99 2.58 8.76
CA MET A 79 -2.76 2.26 9.49
C MET A 79 -2.91 2.48 11.00
N LEU A 80 -3.47 3.60 11.41
CA LEU A 80 -3.69 3.91 12.83
C LEU A 80 -4.71 2.99 13.46
N TYR A 81 -5.81 2.67 12.76
CA TYR A 81 -6.82 1.73 13.21
C TYR A 81 -6.20 0.35 13.45
N ILE A 82 -5.50 -0.21 12.47
CA ILE A 82 -4.87 -1.53 12.58
C ILE A 82 -3.80 -1.55 13.67
N ASN A 83 -3.01 -0.49 13.81
CA ASN A 83 -2.02 -0.39 14.88
C ASN A 83 -2.67 -0.41 16.26
N SER A 84 -3.86 0.18 16.42
CA SER A 84 -4.57 0.18 17.70
C SER A 84 -5.05 -1.20 18.15
N LEU A 85 -5.21 -2.15 17.22
CA LEU A 85 -5.63 -3.51 17.51
C LEU A 85 -4.49 -4.36 18.13
N ASN A 86 -3.23 -3.96 17.98
CA ASN A 86 -2.04 -4.66 18.48
C ASN A 86 -1.98 -6.16 18.12
N ARG A 87 -2.46 -6.54 16.94
CA ARG A 87 -2.52 -7.96 16.52
C ARG A 87 -1.74 -8.27 15.26
N TYR A 88 -1.13 -7.26 14.64
CA TYR A 88 -0.36 -7.40 13.40
C TYR A 88 1.08 -6.94 13.59
N ASP A 89 2.02 -7.76 13.14
CA ASP A 89 3.45 -7.47 13.20
C ASP A 89 3.87 -6.54 12.06
N ILE A 90 3.19 -6.69 10.92
CA ILE A 90 3.43 -5.94 9.69
C ILE A 90 2.09 -5.38 9.20
N VAL A 91 2.09 -4.13 8.76
CA VAL A 91 0.95 -3.50 8.08
C VAL A 91 1.42 -2.94 6.76
N GLY A 92 0.63 -3.15 5.73
CA GLY A 92 0.92 -2.63 4.40
C GLY A 92 -0.25 -1.87 3.81
N TYR A 93 -0.08 -1.38 2.60
CA TYR A 93 -1.18 -0.88 1.78
C TYR A 93 -0.99 -1.29 0.32
N LEU A 94 -2.11 -1.45 -0.36
CA LEU A 94 -2.19 -1.79 -1.77
C LEU A 94 -3.35 -1.03 -2.41
N ASP A 95 -3.17 -0.63 -3.68
CA ASP A 95 -4.23 0.05 -4.43
C ASP A 95 -5.41 -0.89 -4.71
N ALA A 96 -6.65 -0.39 -4.55
CA ALA A 96 -7.89 -1.17 -4.67
C ALA A 96 -8.12 -1.73 -6.09
N ASP A 97 -7.50 -1.13 -7.11
CA ASP A 97 -7.65 -1.52 -8.51
C ASP A 97 -6.90 -2.81 -8.90
N LEU A 98 -6.13 -3.38 -7.96
CA LEU A 98 -5.32 -4.58 -8.19
C LEU A 98 -4.39 -4.45 -9.43
N ALA A 99 -3.90 -3.24 -9.72
CA ALA A 99 -2.84 -3.06 -10.72
C ALA A 99 -1.58 -3.85 -10.35
N THR A 100 -1.33 -4.00 -9.05
CA THR A 100 -0.41 -5.00 -8.45
C THR A 100 -1.26 -6.17 -7.97
N PRO A 101 -1.06 -7.39 -8.47
CA PRO A 101 -1.76 -8.58 -7.99
C PRO A 101 -1.46 -8.89 -6.53
N LEU A 102 -2.40 -9.54 -5.83
CA LEU A 102 -2.21 -9.93 -4.41
C LEU A 102 -1.03 -10.88 -4.22
N GLU A 103 -0.71 -11.71 -5.22
CA GLU A 103 0.42 -12.63 -5.21
C GLU A 103 1.77 -11.91 -5.07
N ASP A 104 1.90 -10.67 -5.56
CA ASP A 104 3.12 -9.89 -5.40
C ASP A 104 3.35 -9.43 -3.94
N LEU A 105 2.33 -9.54 -3.05
CA LEU A 105 2.50 -9.35 -1.61
C LEU A 105 3.47 -10.38 -0.99
N TYR A 106 3.51 -11.60 -1.54
CA TYR A 106 4.49 -12.61 -1.10
C TYR A 106 5.92 -12.17 -1.35
N LEU A 107 6.22 -11.50 -2.47
CA LEU A 107 7.55 -10.98 -2.75
C LEU A 107 8.00 -9.96 -1.70
N LEU A 108 7.08 -9.06 -1.31
CA LEU A 108 7.39 -8.05 -0.32
C LEU A 108 7.57 -8.67 1.06
N ALA A 109 6.73 -9.65 1.41
CA ALA A 109 6.80 -10.34 2.69
C ALA A 109 8.07 -11.21 2.79
N GLU A 110 8.43 -11.93 1.72
CA GLU A 110 9.67 -12.71 1.66
C GLU A 110 10.93 -11.84 1.86
N GLU A 111 10.93 -10.62 1.33
CA GLU A 111 12.05 -9.70 1.53
C GLU A 111 12.22 -9.34 3.00
N MET A 112 11.10 -9.11 3.72
CA MET A 112 11.12 -8.88 5.17
C MET A 112 11.54 -10.11 5.96
N ASP A 113 11.14 -11.30 5.52
CA ASP A 113 11.49 -12.57 6.17
C ASP A 113 12.97 -12.91 6.00
N ARG A 114 13.56 -12.63 4.84
CA ARG A 114 14.98 -12.87 4.55
C ARG A 114 15.92 -11.91 5.26
N HIS A 115 15.45 -10.71 5.55
CA HIS A 115 16.23 -9.61 6.11
C HIS A 115 15.59 -9.07 7.38
N SER A 116 15.95 -9.62 8.53
CA SER A 116 15.34 -9.26 9.83
C SER A 116 15.50 -7.79 10.21
N GLU A 117 16.55 -7.12 9.71
CA GLU A 117 16.79 -5.70 9.87
C GLU A 117 15.81 -4.82 9.08
N VAL A 118 15.28 -5.33 7.96
CA VAL A 118 14.35 -4.60 7.11
C VAL A 118 13.06 -4.31 7.85
N SER A 119 12.64 -3.08 7.78
CA SER A 119 11.46 -2.57 8.48
C SER A 119 10.38 -2.02 7.55
N MET A 120 10.77 -1.72 6.31
CA MET A 120 9.85 -1.30 5.25
C MET A 120 10.28 -1.91 3.91
N VAL A 121 9.33 -2.46 3.18
CA VAL A 121 9.52 -2.94 1.81
C VAL A 121 8.56 -2.23 0.88
N MET A 122 9.07 -1.76 -0.25
CA MET A 122 8.29 -1.08 -1.28
C MET A 122 8.38 -1.85 -2.59
N GLY A 123 7.26 -2.02 -3.26
CA GLY A 123 7.26 -2.50 -4.63
C GLY A 123 7.82 -1.45 -5.59
N ALA A 124 8.47 -1.88 -6.67
CA ALA A 124 8.92 -1.01 -7.75
C ALA A 124 8.40 -1.50 -9.10
N ARG A 125 7.77 -0.63 -9.86
CA ARG A 125 7.23 -0.92 -11.21
C ARG A 125 8.35 -0.86 -12.25
N LEU A 126 9.31 -1.74 -12.08
CA LEU A 126 10.50 -1.81 -12.95
C LEU A 126 10.20 -2.68 -14.18
N LYS A 127 10.23 -2.07 -15.35
CA LYS A 127 10.12 -2.81 -16.62
C LYS A 127 11.43 -3.56 -16.90
N ARG A 128 11.42 -4.87 -16.73
CA ARG A 128 12.57 -5.78 -16.92
C ARG A 128 12.16 -7.04 -17.68
N LEU A 129 13.14 -7.78 -18.22
CA LEU A 129 12.89 -9.10 -18.82
C LEU A 129 12.32 -10.06 -17.77
N GLY A 130 11.27 -10.79 -18.12
CA GLY A 130 10.58 -11.72 -17.25
C GLY A 130 9.51 -11.07 -16.34
N ALA A 131 9.35 -9.74 -16.37
CA ALA A 131 8.27 -9.05 -15.68
C ALA A 131 7.16 -8.62 -16.65
N ASN A 132 5.90 -8.64 -16.15
CA ASN A 132 4.73 -8.18 -16.91
C ASN A 132 4.29 -6.78 -16.40
N VAL A 133 5.13 -5.77 -16.66
CA VAL A 133 4.82 -4.38 -16.30
C VAL A 133 4.28 -3.64 -17.51
N GLN A 134 2.94 -3.45 -17.52
CA GLN A 134 2.22 -2.78 -18.62
C GLN A 134 1.84 -1.36 -18.16
N ARG A 135 2.55 -0.37 -18.69
CA ARG A 135 2.34 1.04 -18.41
C ARG A 135 2.35 1.84 -19.70
N LYS A 136 1.44 2.80 -19.85
CA LYS A 136 1.44 3.72 -21.00
C LYS A 136 2.78 4.45 -21.10
N ALA A 137 3.36 4.54 -22.30
CA ALA A 137 4.72 5.06 -22.48
C ALA A 137 4.89 6.47 -21.87
N TYR A 138 3.94 7.38 -22.10
CA TYR A 138 4.02 8.75 -21.56
C TYR A 138 4.03 8.77 -20.03
N ARG A 139 3.21 7.94 -19.35
CA ARG A 139 3.21 7.82 -17.88
C ARG A 139 4.51 7.20 -17.35
N HIS A 140 5.12 6.30 -18.13
CA HIS A 140 6.42 5.75 -17.79
C HIS A 140 7.48 6.86 -17.75
N TYR A 141 7.62 7.65 -18.82
CA TYR A 141 8.64 8.68 -18.89
C TYR A 141 8.39 9.86 -17.91
N LEU A 142 7.14 10.30 -17.77
CA LEU A 142 6.78 11.32 -16.78
C LEU A 142 7.05 10.85 -15.35
N GLY A 143 6.68 9.60 -15.02
CA GLY A 143 6.96 9.01 -13.71
C GLY A 143 8.45 8.87 -13.43
N ARG A 144 9.27 8.52 -14.44
CA ARG A 144 10.74 8.49 -14.31
C ARG A 144 11.33 9.87 -14.10
N GLY A 145 10.87 10.87 -14.86
CA GLY A 145 11.29 12.25 -14.66
C GLY A 145 10.97 12.76 -13.25
N PHE A 146 9.76 12.50 -12.79
CA PHE A 146 9.32 12.83 -11.42
C PHE A 146 10.16 12.11 -10.35
N ALA A 147 10.33 10.79 -10.46
CA ALA A 147 11.16 10.02 -9.52
C ALA A 147 12.61 10.53 -9.49
N THR A 148 13.16 10.93 -10.63
CA THR A 148 14.50 11.55 -10.71
C THR A 148 14.54 12.88 -9.96
N ILE A 149 13.54 13.74 -10.13
CA ILE A 149 13.45 15.03 -9.42
C ILE A 149 13.36 14.78 -7.90
N VAL A 150 12.48 13.87 -7.47
CA VAL A 150 12.35 13.50 -6.05
C VAL A 150 13.67 12.97 -5.50
N SER A 151 14.33 12.06 -6.24
CA SER A 151 15.61 11.48 -5.85
C SER A 151 16.70 12.56 -5.67
N LEU A 152 16.77 13.52 -6.59
CA LEU A 152 17.75 14.61 -6.53
C LEU A 152 17.45 15.61 -5.40
N LEU A 153 16.18 16.06 -5.28
CA LEU A 153 15.77 17.05 -4.27
C LEU A 153 15.92 16.53 -2.85
N PHE A 154 15.52 15.28 -2.63
CA PHE A 154 15.50 14.69 -1.30
C PHE A 154 16.72 13.77 -1.04
N GLN A 155 17.59 13.59 -2.02
CA GLN A 155 18.75 12.68 -1.94
C GLN A 155 18.32 11.26 -1.50
N LEU A 156 17.24 10.76 -2.11
CA LEU A 156 16.69 9.44 -1.86
C LEU A 156 17.06 8.51 -3.03
N PRO A 157 17.84 7.45 -2.83
CA PRO A 157 18.19 6.48 -3.87
C PRO A 157 17.02 5.50 -4.14
N VAL A 158 15.82 6.02 -4.43
CA VAL A 158 14.59 5.26 -4.64
C VAL A 158 14.21 5.29 -6.10
N TYR A 159 13.90 4.12 -6.68
CA TYR A 159 13.49 3.99 -8.08
C TYR A 159 12.02 4.38 -8.30
N ASP A 160 11.10 3.90 -7.43
CA ASP A 160 9.65 4.12 -7.54
C ASP A 160 8.99 4.39 -6.19
N SER A 161 9.22 5.58 -5.63
CA SER A 161 8.66 5.96 -4.33
C SER A 161 7.13 5.89 -4.26
N GLN A 162 6.44 6.02 -5.40
CA GLN A 162 4.97 6.09 -5.48
C GLN A 162 4.30 4.79 -5.91
N CYS A 163 4.96 3.65 -5.81
CA CYS A 163 4.31 2.37 -5.98
C CYS A 163 3.30 2.13 -4.86
N GLY A 164 2.05 1.81 -5.22
CA GLY A 164 0.95 1.57 -4.27
C GLY A 164 1.03 0.27 -3.48
N ALA A 165 2.16 -0.45 -3.52
CA ALA A 165 2.36 -1.69 -2.78
C ALA A 165 3.52 -1.51 -1.79
N LYS A 166 3.23 -1.51 -0.49
CA LYS A 166 4.24 -1.34 0.57
C LYS A 166 3.88 -2.14 1.81
N LEU A 167 4.90 -2.64 2.50
CA LEU A 167 4.83 -3.26 3.82
C LEU A 167 5.71 -2.51 4.81
N LEU A 168 5.26 -2.41 6.06
CA LEU A 168 5.96 -1.72 7.13
C LEU A 168 5.78 -2.48 8.45
N LYS A 169 6.84 -2.70 9.21
CA LYS A 169 6.72 -3.23 10.59
C LYS A 169 5.89 -2.28 11.44
N SER A 170 4.94 -2.82 12.19
CA SER A 170 3.94 -2.04 12.95
C SER A 170 4.55 -1.04 13.91
N LYS A 171 5.73 -1.33 14.48
CA LYS A 171 6.47 -0.41 15.36
C LYS A 171 6.79 0.96 14.73
N TRP A 172 6.79 1.06 13.39
CA TRP A 172 7.05 2.31 12.67
C TRP A 172 5.79 3.11 12.34
N ILE A 173 4.59 2.55 12.57
CA ILE A 173 3.33 3.23 12.26
C ILE A 173 3.17 4.54 13.04
N PRO A 174 3.44 4.61 14.36
CA PRO A 174 3.32 5.87 15.09
C PRO A 174 4.20 6.99 14.52
N LEU A 175 5.42 6.67 14.11
CA LEU A 175 6.34 7.62 13.49
C LEU A 175 5.87 8.01 12.07
N GLY A 176 5.52 7.02 11.25
CA GLY A 176 5.19 7.24 9.84
C GLY A 176 3.84 7.90 9.63
N PHE A 177 2.83 7.53 10.44
CA PHE A 177 1.42 7.87 10.24
C PHE A 177 0.77 8.60 11.43
N GLY A 178 1.48 8.83 12.55
CA GLY A 178 0.94 9.52 13.72
C GLY A 178 0.45 10.92 13.39
N GLU A 179 1.23 11.68 12.63
CA GLU A 179 0.86 13.02 12.17
C GLU A 179 0.26 12.98 10.75
N LYS A 180 -0.59 13.96 10.42
CA LYS A 180 -1.12 14.14 9.06
C LYS A 180 0.03 14.41 8.09
N PHE A 181 -0.15 13.95 6.84
CA PHE A 181 0.78 14.26 5.76
C PHE A 181 0.58 15.69 5.26
N HIS A 182 1.68 16.35 4.91
CA HIS A 182 1.65 17.69 4.32
C HIS A 182 1.16 17.65 2.87
N SER A 183 1.43 16.56 2.16
CA SER A 183 1.00 16.36 0.78
C SER A 183 0.25 15.04 0.62
N GLY A 184 -0.98 15.11 0.17
CA GLY A 184 -1.77 13.92 -0.16
C GLY A 184 -1.18 13.10 -1.30
N TRP A 185 -0.42 13.73 -2.21
CA TRP A 185 0.16 13.06 -3.37
C TRP A 185 1.58 12.53 -3.12
N LEU A 186 2.37 13.24 -2.28
CA LEU A 186 3.76 12.89 -1.95
C LEU A 186 3.88 12.14 -0.63
N PHE A 187 2.79 11.65 -0.04
CA PHE A 187 2.82 11.01 1.27
C PHE A 187 3.80 9.83 1.34
N ASP A 188 3.98 9.10 0.25
CA ASP A 188 4.95 8.01 0.14
C ASP A 188 6.40 8.49 0.33
N VAL A 189 6.74 9.64 -0.25
CA VAL A 189 8.06 10.26 -0.08
C VAL A 189 8.21 10.79 1.34
N GLU A 190 7.17 11.46 1.85
CA GLU A 190 7.16 11.99 3.22
C GLU A 190 7.33 10.89 4.27
N LEU A 191 6.71 9.72 4.05
CA LEU A 191 6.89 8.55 4.91
C LEU A 191 8.37 8.15 5.02
N ILE A 192 9.07 8.05 3.88
CA ILE A 192 10.50 7.73 3.85
C ILE A 192 11.30 8.81 4.58
N LEU A 193 10.97 10.09 4.36
CA LEU A 193 11.66 11.22 5.00
C LEU A 193 11.46 11.23 6.52
N ARG A 194 10.27 10.88 7.02
CA ARG A 194 9.99 10.74 8.46
C ARG A 194 10.86 9.63 9.07
N ILE A 195 10.95 8.47 8.41
CA ILE A 195 11.81 7.37 8.86
C ILE A 195 13.28 7.79 8.83
N ARG A 196 13.75 8.43 7.75
CA ARG A 196 15.14 8.89 7.61
C ARG A 196 15.54 9.88 8.69
N LYS A 197 14.64 10.75 9.08
CA LYS A 197 14.91 11.75 10.14
C LYS A 197 15.26 11.09 11.48
N GLU A 198 14.57 10.02 11.83
CA GLU A 198 14.79 9.29 13.09
C GLU A 198 15.86 8.19 12.95
N TYR A 199 16.04 7.66 11.73
CA TYR A 199 17.01 6.62 11.44
C TYR A 199 17.85 6.99 10.22
N PRO A 200 19.01 7.65 10.41
CA PRO A 200 19.87 8.10 9.31
C PRO A 200 20.34 6.98 8.37
N ASP A 201 20.55 5.77 8.89
CA ASP A 201 20.90 4.56 8.11
C ASP A 201 19.67 3.89 7.47
N TYR A 202 18.63 4.66 7.12
CA TYR A 202 17.35 4.17 6.61
C TYR A 202 17.49 3.22 5.40
N ASN A 203 18.54 3.35 4.60
CA ASN A 203 18.84 2.48 3.46
C ASN A 203 19.16 1.02 3.87
N LYS A 204 19.42 0.76 5.14
CA LYS A 204 19.60 -0.60 5.67
C LYS A 204 18.27 -1.24 6.06
N ILE A 205 17.23 -0.43 6.29
CA ILE A 205 15.93 -0.90 6.79
C ILE A 205 14.77 -0.67 5.82
N ILE A 206 15.00 0.04 4.72
CA ILE A 206 14.01 0.25 3.65
C ILE A 206 14.55 -0.39 2.38
N HIS A 207 13.82 -1.38 1.86
CA HIS A 207 14.18 -2.06 0.62
C HIS A 207 13.14 -1.82 -0.48
N GLU A 208 13.59 -1.81 -1.71
CA GLU A 208 12.77 -1.72 -2.91
C GLU A 208 12.82 -3.06 -3.65
N VAL A 209 11.65 -3.66 -3.91
CA VAL A 209 11.53 -4.96 -4.60
C VAL A 209 10.86 -4.78 -5.94
N PRO A 210 11.50 -5.19 -7.05
CA PRO A 210 10.87 -5.13 -8.36
C PRO A 210 9.65 -6.06 -8.44
N LEU A 211 8.47 -5.52 -8.72
CA LEU A 211 7.25 -6.30 -8.90
C LEU A 211 7.37 -7.21 -10.15
N ASN A 212 6.76 -8.39 -10.08
CA ASN A 212 6.67 -9.30 -11.22
C ASN A 212 5.58 -8.88 -12.19
N THR A 213 4.47 -8.36 -11.66
CA THR A 213 3.32 -7.94 -12.46
C THR A 213 2.82 -6.58 -12.01
N TRP A 214 2.57 -5.71 -12.96
CA TRP A 214 1.84 -4.47 -12.77
C TRP A 214 1.11 -4.10 -14.05
N ILE A 215 -0.22 -4.01 -13.99
CA ILE A 215 -1.06 -3.74 -15.16
C ILE A 215 -1.89 -2.49 -14.89
N GLU A 216 -1.71 -1.47 -15.71
CA GLU A 216 -2.48 -0.23 -15.60
C GLU A 216 -3.98 -0.48 -15.83
N LYS A 217 -4.80 -0.28 -14.80
CA LYS A 217 -6.26 -0.55 -14.79
C LYS A 217 -7.15 0.66 -15.17
N GLY A 218 -6.58 1.68 -15.81
CA GLY A 218 -7.33 2.88 -16.23
C GLY A 218 -7.11 4.11 -15.36
N ASP A 219 -8.09 5.02 -15.27
CA ASP A 219 -7.93 6.28 -14.53
C ASP A 219 -8.09 6.08 -13.02
N SER A 220 -7.10 6.57 -12.27
CA SER A 220 -7.18 6.64 -10.81
C SER A 220 -8.28 7.63 -10.41
N ARG A 221 -9.10 7.28 -9.40
CA ARG A 221 -10.15 8.16 -8.84
C ARG A 221 -9.76 8.77 -7.49
N ILE A 222 -8.61 8.38 -6.96
CA ILE A 222 -8.05 8.88 -5.71
C ILE A 222 -6.81 9.73 -5.98
#